data_63e6beb01e5ac9faca4e327ee7d0c67b
#
_entry.id   63e6beb01e5ac9faca4e327ee7d0c67b
#
_cell.length_a   1.000
_cell.length_b   1.000
_cell.length_c   1.000
_cell.angle_alpha   90.00
_cell.angle_beta   90.00
_cell.angle_gamma   90.00
#
_symmetry.space_group_name_H-M   'P 1'
#
loop_
_entity.id
_entity.type
_entity.pdbx_description
1 polymer ?
#
loop_
_entity_poly.entity_id
_entity_poly.type
_entity_poly.pdbx_seq_one_letter_code
_entity_poly.pdbx_strand_id
1 'polypeptide(L)'
;KDLYSSYKDLPVWLYQIQTKYRDEARPRAGLLRGREFVMKDSYSFDIDDDGLAVSYGAHRDAYIRIFDRLGLPFAIVSAMSGAMGGSASEEFLFPCDIGEDTFVTCTKCDYSANTEAVRVGQSADVDASKTPAALVVDTPNTPTIQTLVDLFNERADLSRSDRKWTASDTLKNVVVNVRHPDGRVEPLAIGVPGDREVDMKRLEAQLSPAEVEAFDE
;
A
#
# COMPACT_ATOMS: atom_id res chain seq x y z
N LYS A 1 22.26 22.23 -8.57
CA LYS A 1 23.28 22.97 -7.75
C LYS A 1 23.89 24.15 -8.52
N ASP A 2 24.07 24.05 -9.83
CA ASP A 2 24.76 25.09 -10.60
C ASP A 2 23.94 26.36 -10.85
N LEU A 3 22.59 26.26 -10.73
CA LEU A 3 21.68 27.39 -10.94
C LEU A 3 21.33 28.12 -9.67
N TYR A 4 21.26 27.42 -8.53
CA TYR A 4 20.85 27.95 -7.24
C TYR A 4 21.80 27.45 -6.16
N SER A 5 22.37 28.35 -5.38
CA SER A 5 23.41 28.03 -4.39
C SER A 5 23.08 28.46 -2.97
N SER A 6 22.00 29.20 -2.79
CA SER A 6 21.62 29.75 -1.49
C SER A 6 20.17 29.43 -1.14
N TYR A 7 19.92 29.18 0.16
CA TYR A 7 18.55 29.07 0.70
C TYR A 7 17.72 30.36 0.47
N LYS A 8 18.38 31.49 0.21
CA LYS A 8 17.71 32.77 -0.11
C LYS A 8 17.08 32.77 -1.50
N ASP A 9 17.43 31.80 -2.33
CA ASP A 9 16.85 31.64 -3.66
C ASP A 9 15.50 30.90 -3.60
N LEU A 10 15.12 30.34 -2.44
CA LEU A 10 13.87 29.63 -2.22
C LEU A 10 12.70 30.61 -1.97
N PRO A 11 11.47 30.24 -2.37
CA PRO A 11 11.09 28.99 -3.03
C PRO A 11 11.47 28.96 -4.50
N VAL A 12 11.78 27.76 -5.03
CA VAL A 12 12.10 27.54 -6.45
C VAL A 12 11.22 26.44 -7.01
N TRP A 13 10.61 26.68 -8.16
CA TRP A 13 9.86 25.69 -8.92
C TRP A 13 10.56 25.43 -10.24
N LEU A 14 10.90 24.18 -10.48
CA LEU A 14 11.60 23.73 -11.69
C LEU A 14 10.75 22.71 -12.42
N TYR A 15 10.72 22.76 -13.72
CA TYR A 15 10.07 21.76 -14.54
C TYR A 15 10.89 21.40 -15.76
N GLN A 16 10.62 20.24 -16.30
CA GLN A 16 11.17 19.80 -17.57
C GLN A 16 10.13 18.97 -18.34
N ILE A 17 10.22 19.01 -19.65
CA ILE A 17 9.44 18.14 -20.54
C ILE A 17 10.47 17.47 -21.43
N GLN A 18 10.65 16.16 -21.24
CA GLN A 18 11.69 15.42 -21.98
C GLN A 18 11.34 13.94 -22.11
N THR A 19 12.05 13.27 -23.02
CA THR A 19 12.01 11.82 -23.15
C THR A 19 12.63 11.14 -21.94
N LYS A 20 11.94 10.13 -21.42
CA LYS A 20 12.39 9.26 -20.34
C LYS A 20 12.55 7.84 -20.86
N TYR A 21 13.52 7.14 -20.30
CA TYR A 21 13.76 5.73 -20.54
C TYR A 21 13.63 4.97 -19.24
N ARG A 22 12.87 3.86 -19.27
CA ARG A 22 12.74 2.92 -18.16
C ARG A 22 12.98 1.51 -18.67
N ASP A 23 13.67 0.70 -17.87
CA ASP A 23 13.86 -0.71 -18.15
C ASP A 23 12.59 -1.51 -17.80
N GLU A 24 11.54 -1.27 -18.57
CA GLU A 24 10.25 -1.93 -18.40
C GLU A 24 10.36 -3.38 -18.87
N ALA A 25 10.21 -4.32 -17.93
CA ALA A 25 10.33 -5.74 -18.22
C ALA A 25 9.22 -6.25 -19.15
N ARG A 26 8.02 -5.66 -19.09
CA ARG A 26 6.85 -6.08 -19.87
C ARG A 26 6.13 -4.88 -20.51
N PRO A 27 6.67 -4.29 -21.59
CA PRO A 27 5.96 -3.26 -22.32
C PRO A 27 4.61 -3.78 -22.83
N ARG A 28 3.56 -2.99 -22.67
CA ARG A 28 2.19 -3.37 -23.07
C ARG A 28 1.31 -2.15 -23.26
N ALA A 29 0.09 -2.39 -23.75
CA ALA A 29 -0.93 -1.36 -23.98
C ALA A 29 -0.43 -0.20 -24.87
N GLY A 30 0.38 -0.50 -25.89
CA GLY A 30 0.84 0.46 -26.89
C GLY A 30 1.66 1.60 -26.27
N LEU A 31 1.11 2.81 -26.26
CA LEU A 31 1.77 4.01 -25.72
C LEU A 31 1.67 4.14 -24.19
N LEU A 32 0.80 3.36 -23.52
CA LEU A 32 0.54 3.53 -22.10
C LEU A 32 1.68 3.00 -21.23
N ARG A 33 2.35 1.93 -21.65
CA ARG A 33 3.44 1.33 -20.90
C ARG A 33 4.57 0.89 -21.81
N GLY A 34 5.43 1.83 -22.14
CA GLY A 34 6.62 1.62 -22.98
C GLY A 34 7.91 1.84 -22.23
N ARG A 35 9.03 1.55 -22.90
CA ARG A 35 10.38 1.81 -22.39
C ARG A 35 10.85 3.24 -22.65
N GLU A 36 10.27 3.89 -23.65
CA GLU A 36 10.55 5.26 -24.03
C GLU A 36 9.26 6.06 -24.08
N PHE A 37 9.19 7.18 -23.40
CA PHE A 37 8.01 8.04 -23.34
C PHE A 37 8.39 9.47 -22.97
N VAL A 38 7.52 10.43 -23.29
CA VAL A 38 7.69 11.83 -22.88
C VAL A 38 7.04 12.02 -21.51
N MET A 39 7.77 12.65 -20.61
CA MET A 39 7.27 13.00 -19.27
C MET A 39 7.45 14.50 -19.02
N LYS A 40 6.45 15.11 -18.41
CA LYS A 40 6.56 16.40 -17.75
C LYS A 40 6.83 16.13 -16.26
N ASP A 41 7.93 16.63 -15.74
CA ASP A 41 8.24 16.64 -14.33
C ASP A 41 8.13 18.08 -13.80
N SER A 42 7.70 18.24 -12.56
CA SER A 42 7.73 19.51 -11.85
C SER A 42 8.14 19.27 -10.40
N TYR A 43 9.04 20.10 -9.91
CA TYR A 43 9.64 20.01 -8.58
C TYR A 43 9.56 21.36 -7.89
N SER A 44 9.14 21.36 -6.64
CA SER A 44 9.24 22.52 -5.78
C SER A 44 10.28 22.31 -4.68
N PHE A 45 10.94 23.39 -4.31
CA PHE A 45 11.88 23.46 -3.21
C PHE A 45 11.48 24.65 -2.35
N ASP A 46 11.05 24.39 -1.15
CA ASP A 46 10.43 25.36 -0.27
C ASP A 46 11.31 25.58 0.96
N ILE A 47 11.08 26.66 1.71
CA ILE A 47 11.88 27.01 2.88
C ILE A 47 11.49 26.13 4.07
N ASP A 48 10.18 25.82 4.18
CA ASP A 48 9.56 25.12 5.29
C ASP A 48 8.33 24.31 4.83
N ASP A 49 7.73 23.61 5.77
CA ASP A 49 6.56 22.77 5.51
C ASP A 49 5.33 23.58 5.09
N ASP A 50 5.16 24.81 5.56
CA ASP A 50 4.07 25.69 5.15
C ASP A 50 4.22 26.10 3.68
N GLY A 51 5.43 26.45 3.27
CA GLY A 51 5.75 26.71 1.87
C GLY A 51 5.53 25.48 0.99
N LEU A 52 5.98 24.30 1.47
CA LEU A 52 5.75 23.04 0.77
C LEU A 52 4.26 22.73 0.59
N ALA A 53 3.44 22.98 1.61
CA ALA A 53 1.98 22.79 1.52
C ALA A 53 1.34 23.69 0.46
N VAL A 54 1.79 24.94 0.35
CA VAL A 54 1.34 25.89 -0.70
C VAL A 54 1.74 25.37 -2.08
N SER A 55 2.99 24.96 -2.26
CA SER A 55 3.50 24.43 -3.52
C SER A 55 2.78 23.14 -3.94
N TYR A 56 2.53 22.23 -2.99
CA TYR A 56 1.80 20.99 -3.22
C TYR A 56 0.36 21.28 -3.66
N GLY A 57 -0.34 22.17 -2.95
CA GLY A 57 -1.69 22.60 -3.29
C GLY A 57 -1.77 23.20 -4.69
N ALA A 58 -0.82 24.06 -5.06
CA ALA A 58 -0.76 24.66 -6.40
C ALA A 58 -0.56 23.61 -7.52
N HIS A 59 0.28 22.60 -7.30
CA HIS A 59 0.44 21.50 -8.24
C HIS A 59 -0.84 20.66 -8.35
N ARG A 60 -1.47 20.34 -7.22
CA ARG A 60 -2.74 19.61 -7.17
C ARG A 60 -3.83 20.33 -7.96
N ASP A 61 -4.02 21.63 -7.73
CA ASP A 61 -4.99 22.44 -8.45
C ASP A 61 -4.68 22.54 -9.95
N ALA A 62 -3.40 22.56 -10.32
CA ALA A 62 -3.00 22.53 -11.72
C ALA A 62 -3.40 21.21 -12.38
N TYR A 63 -3.19 20.05 -11.73
CA TYR A 63 -3.63 18.76 -12.24
C TYR A 63 -5.14 18.66 -12.39
N ILE A 64 -5.92 19.13 -11.43
CA ILE A 64 -7.38 19.20 -11.51
C ILE A 64 -7.79 19.98 -12.77
N ARG A 65 -7.25 21.18 -12.96
CA ARG A 65 -7.56 22.00 -14.15
C ARG A 65 -7.13 21.34 -15.46
N ILE A 66 -6.01 20.62 -15.46
CA ILE A 66 -5.53 19.92 -16.67
C ILE A 66 -6.52 18.82 -17.06
N PHE A 67 -6.89 17.95 -16.14
CA PHE A 67 -7.76 16.81 -16.42
C PHE A 67 -9.19 17.24 -16.72
N ASP A 68 -9.70 18.27 -16.05
CA ASP A 68 -10.99 18.89 -16.38
C ASP A 68 -11.01 19.46 -17.83
N ARG A 69 -9.95 20.18 -18.22
CA ARG A 69 -9.83 20.72 -19.57
C ARG A 69 -9.69 19.66 -20.64
N LEU A 70 -9.11 18.50 -20.31
CA LEU A 70 -9.01 17.36 -21.20
C LEU A 70 -10.31 16.53 -21.24
N GLY A 71 -11.27 16.82 -20.37
CA GLY A 71 -12.52 16.05 -20.24
C GLY A 71 -12.30 14.63 -19.74
N LEU A 72 -11.23 14.40 -18.98
CA LEU A 72 -10.91 13.10 -18.40
C LEU A 72 -11.53 13.00 -17.00
N PRO A 73 -12.46 12.05 -16.76
CA PRO A 73 -12.90 11.77 -15.41
C PRO A 73 -11.74 11.19 -14.59
N PHE A 74 -11.58 11.64 -13.36
CA PHE A 74 -10.52 11.18 -12.47
C PHE A 74 -11.00 11.07 -11.02
N ALA A 75 -10.34 10.19 -10.28
CA ALA A 75 -10.41 10.15 -8.83
C ALA A 75 -9.04 10.56 -8.25
N ILE A 76 -9.05 11.41 -7.23
CA ILE A 76 -7.83 11.74 -6.48
C ILE A 76 -7.79 10.79 -5.29
N VAL A 77 -6.77 9.98 -5.22
CA VAL A 77 -6.64 8.94 -4.22
C VAL A 77 -5.36 9.11 -3.42
N SER A 78 -5.43 8.84 -2.13
CA SER A 78 -4.23 8.76 -1.29
C SER A 78 -3.38 7.58 -1.76
N ALA A 79 -2.07 7.80 -1.86
CA ALA A 79 -1.09 6.83 -2.32
C ALA A 79 0.07 6.69 -1.33
N MET A 80 0.89 5.66 -1.54
CA MET A 80 2.15 5.48 -0.82
C MET A 80 3.28 6.23 -1.51
N SER A 81 4.10 6.94 -0.74
CA SER A 81 5.25 7.68 -1.28
C SER A 81 6.40 6.78 -1.76
N GLY A 82 6.39 5.50 -1.37
CA GLY A 82 7.42 4.53 -1.74
C GLY A 82 8.83 4.94 -1.31
N ALA A 83 9.81 4.52 -2.09
CA ALA A 83 11.24 4.81 -1.83
C ALA A 83 11.61 6.29 -1.89
N MET A 84 10.77 7.15 -2.47
CA MET A 84 11.00 8.60 -2.49
C MET A 84 10.74 9.25 -1.13
N GLY A 85 10.03 8.58 -0.24
CA GLY A 85 9.69 9.08 1.09
C GLY A 85 8.63 10.19 1.06
N GLY A 86 8.39 10.78 2.23
CA GLY A 86 7.41 11.83 2.41
C GLY A 86 6.16 11.35 3.15
N SER A 87 5.43 12.30 3.74
CA SER A 87 4.25 12.03 4.58
C SER A 87 2.92 12.01 3.81
N ALA A 88 2.90 12.54 2.58
CA ALA A 88 1.71 12.63 1.75
C ALA A 88 2.03 12.34 0.29
N SER A 89 1.17 11.57 -0.34
CA SER A 89 1.19 11.28 -1.77
C SER A 89 -0.23 11.12 -2.26
N GLU A 90 -0.50 11.61 -3.47
CA GLU A 90 -1.78 11.47 -4.16
C GLU A 90 -1.55 10.99 -5.60
N GLU A 91 -2.48 10.23 -6.10
CA GLU A 91 -2.55 9.82 -7.50
C GLU A 91 -3.86 10.27 -8.13
N PHE A 92 -3.79 10.69 -9.39
CA PHE A 92 -4.96 11.00 -10.20
C PHE A 92 -5.25 9.79 -11.09
N LEU A 93 -6.25 9.00 -10.73
CA LEU A 93 -6.57 7.75 -11.41
C LEU A 93 -7.79 7.94 -12.31
N PHE A 94 -7.68 7.48 -13.55
CA PHE A 94 -8.80 7.39 -14.49
C PHE A 94 -9.53 6.07 -14.26
N PRO A 95 -10.81 6.07 -13.83
CA PRO A 95 -11.58 4.85 -13.63
C PRO A 95 -11.85 4.15 -14.97
N CYS A 96 -11.37 2.92 -15.12
CA CYS A 96 -11.64 2.08 -16.29
C CYS A 96 -11.46 0.59 -15.95
N ASP A 97 -12.14 -0.27 -16.71
CA ASP A 97 -12.15 -1.72 -16.48
C ASP A 97 -10.85 -2.43 -16.90
N ILE A 98 -9.99 -1.74 -17.66
CA ILE A 98 -8.72 -2.29 -18.18
C ILE A 98 -7.51 -1.77 -17.38
N GLY A 99 -7.72 -1.04 -16.30
CA GLY A 99 -6.67 -0.53 -15.43
C GLY A 99 -5.97 -1.65 -14.67
N GLU A 100 -4.74 -1.39 -14.25
CA GLU A 100 -3.92 -2.35 -13.49
C GLU A 100 -3.99 -2.11 -11.99
N ASP A 101 -4.26 -0.86 -11.59
CA ASP A 101 -4.37 -0.46 -10.19
C ASP A 101 -5.82 -0.47 -9.74
N THR A 102 -6.01 -0.72 -8.46
CA THR A 102 -7.33 -0.72 -7.82
C THR A 102 -7.34 0.30 -6.70
N PHE A 103 -8.40 1.08 -6.60
CA PHE A 103 -8.58 2.00 -5.50
C PHE A 103 -9.95 1.82 -4.85
N VAL A 104 -10.09 2.28 -3.63
CA VAL A 104 -11.33 2.25 -2.87
C VAL A 104 -11.83 3.67 -2.61
N THR A 105 -13.14 3.84 -2.64
CA THR A 105 -13.81 5.07 -2.25
C THR A 105 -14.83 4.78 -1.17
N CYS A 106 -15.00 5.70 -0.24
CA CYS A 106 -16.04 5.61 0.77
C CYS A 106 -17.38 6.10 0.17
N THR A 107 -18.45 5.36 0.42
CA THR A 107 -19.79 5.77 0.00
C THR A 107 -20.45 6.82 0.90
N LYS A 108 -19.78 7.19 2.01
CA LYS A 108 -20.33 8.11 3.03
C LYS A 108 -19.51 9.38 3.22
N CYS A 109 -18.28 9.42 2.74
CA CYS A 109 -17.40 10.58 2.82
C CYS A 109 -16.43 10.62 1.64
N ASP A 110 -15.61 11.67 1.53
CA ASP A 110 -14.69 11.91 0.42
C ASP A 110 -13.40 11.06 0.50
N TYR A 111 -13.34 10.05 1.39
CA TYR A 111 -12.18 9.19 1.50
C TYR A 111 -11.99 8.35 0.24
N SER A 112 -10.81 8.46 -0.34
CA SER A 112 -10.39 7.65 -1.49
C SER A 112 -8.91 7.31 -1.35
N ALA A 113 -8.55 6.06 -1.62
CA ALA A 113 -7.18 5.61 -1.48
C ALA A 113 -6.89 4.47 -2.46
N ASN A 114 -5.66 4.44 -2.99
CA ASN A 114 -5.11 3.25 -3.61
C ASN A 114 -5.11 2.09 -2.60
N THR A 115 -5.35 0.87 -3.03
CA THR A 115 -5.44 -0.30 -2.14
C THR A 115 -4.23 -0.44 -1.21
N GLU A 116 -3.03 -0.08 -1.68
CA GLU A 116 -1.81 -0.09 -0.90
C GLU A 116 -1.80 0.96 0.23
N ALA A 117 -2.51 2.07 0.05
CA ALA A 117 -2.57 3.19 0.99
C ALA A 117 -3.80 3.17 1.91
N VAL A 118 -4.72 2.21 1.73
CA VAL A 118 -5.94 2.11 2.54
C VAL A 118 -5.60 2.01 4.02
N ARG A 119 -6.20 2.89 4.82
CA ARG A 119 -6.14 2.82 6.28
C ARG A 119 -7.50 2.35 6.81
N VAL A 120 -7.49 1.26 7.52
CA VAL A 120 -8.65 0.77 8.28
C VAL A 120 -8.44 1.06 9.76
N GLY A 121 -9.51 1.38 10.46
CA GLY A 121 -9.46 1.54 11.92
C GLY A 121 -9.00 0.22 12.58
N GLN A 122 -8.27 0.32 13.67
CA GLN A 122 -7.99 -0.85 14.49
C GLN A 122 -9.30 -1.43 15.02
N SER A 123 -9.39 -2.75 15.06
CA SER A 123 -10.48 -3.42 15.76
C SER A 123 -10.45 -2.97 17.23
N ALA A 124 -11.62 -2.85 17.85
CA ALA A 124 -11.68 -2.61 19.29
C ALA A 124 -10.89 -3.71 20.02
N ASP A 125 -10.14 -3.31 21.04
CA ASP A 125 -9.41 -4.26 21.87
C ASP A 125 -10.39 -5.28 22.47
N VAL A 126 -10.07 -6.54 22.27
CA VAL A 126 -10.83 -7.64 22.88
C VAL A 126 -10.35 -7.81 24.32
N ASP A 127 -11.27 -7.73 25.27
CA ASP A 127 -10.98 -8.00 26.67
C ASP A 127 -10.64 -9.48 26.85
N ALA A 128 -9.35 -9.78 26.90
CA ALA A 128 -8.86 -11.16 27.02
C ALA A 128 -9.38 -11.88 28.29
N SER A 129 -9.78 -11.13 29.32
CA SER A 129 -10.35 -11.73 30.54
C SER A 129 -11.72 -12.36 30.32
N LYS A 130 -12.41 -11.99 29.25
CA LYS A 130 -13.73 -12.51 28.87
C LYS A 130 -13.66 -13.63 27.83
N THR A 131 -12.48 -13.99 27.38
CA THR A 131 -12.28 -15.08 26.43
C THR A 131 -12.04 -16.39 27.18
N PRO A 132 -12.54 -17.54 26.68
CA PRO A 132 -12.22 -18.85 27.23
C PRO A 132 -10.71 -19.09 27.29
N ALA A 133 -10.27 -19.93 28.23
CA ALA A 133 -8.87 -20.35 28.28
C ALA A 133 -8.45 -21.01 26.95
N ALA A 134 -7.20 -20.76 26.52
CA ALA A 134 -6.67 -21.39 25.35
C ALA A 134 -6.58 -22.91 25.52
N LEU A 135 -6.95 -23.63 24.48
CA LEU A 135 -6.85 -25.09 24.40
C LEU A 135 -5.84 -25.47 23.30
N VAL A 136 -5.03 -26.47 23.61
CA VAL A 136 -4.18 -27.12 22.60
C VAL A 136 -4.97 -28.24 21.96
N VAL A 137 -5.07 -28.23 20.65
CA VAL A 137 -5.87 -29.17 19.87
C VAL A 137 -5.00 -29.77 18.76
N ASP A 138 -5.01 -31.10 18.65
CA ASP A 138 -4.38 -31.79 17.54
C ASP A 138 -5.15 -31.57 16.24
N THR A 139 -4.42 -31.13 15.20
CA THR A 139 -4.95 -30.84 13.87
C THR A 139 -4.25 -31.68 12.79
N PRO A 140 -4.43 -32.99 12.79
CA PRO A 140 -3.75 -33.88 11.85
C PRO A 140 -4.26 -33.63 10.42
N ASN A 141 -3.34 -33.72 9.45
CA ASN A 141 -3.65 -33.60 8.02
C ASN A 141 -4.34 -32.28 7.60
N THR A 142 -3.99 -31.17 8.26
CA THR A 142 -4.53 -29.83 7.96
C THR A 142 -3.44 -28.88 7.43
N PRO A 143 -2.87 -29.14 6.22
CA PRO A 143 -1.81 -28.32 5.67
C PRO A 143 -2.29 -26.95 5.17
N THR A 144 -3.60 -26.73 5.07
CA THR A 144 -4.18 -25.48 4.60
C THR A 144 -5.22 -24.93 5.57
N ILE A 145 -5.49 -23.64 5.48
CA ILE A 145 -6.57 -23.00 6.25
C ILE A 145 -7.93 -23.68 5.99
N GLN A 146 -8.20 -24.07 4.74
CA GLN A 146 -9.46 -24.72 4.42
C GLN A 146 -9.59 -26.08 5.10
N THR A 147 -8.55 -26.92 5.06
CA THR A 147 -8.58 -28.24 5.73
C THR A 147 -8.68 -28.11 7.26
N LEU A 148 -8.10 -27.07 7.85
CA LEU A 148 -8.25 -26.74 9.26
C LEU A 148 -9.70 -26.35 9.60
N VAL A 149 -10.31 -25.50 8.79
CA VAL A 149 -11.72 -25.08 8.95
C VAL A 149 -12.67 -26.27 8.81
N ASP A 150 -12.43 -27.15 7.85
CA ASP A 150 -13.22 -28.35 7.63
C ASP A 150 -13.16 -29.29 8.86
N LEU A 151 -11.94 -29.54 9.37
CA LEU A 151 -11.74 -30.33 10.60
C LEU A 151 -12.52 -29.74 11.79
N PHE A 152 -12.47 -28.44 11.99
CA PHE A 152 -13.16 -27.78 13.10
C PHE A 152 -14.70 -27.84 12.97
N ASN A 153 -15.19 -27.82 11.75
CA ASN A 153 -16.61 -27.96 11.48
C ASN A 153 -17.12 -29.41 11.58
N GLU A 154 -16.25 -30.40 11.37
CA GLU A 154 -16.59 -31.84 11.45
C GLU A 154 -16.49 -32.39 12.88
N ARG A 155 -15.56 -31.89 13.68
CA ARG A 155 -15.35 -32.34 15.07
C ARG A 155 -16.38 -31.72 16.01
N ALA A 156 -17.20 -32.55 16.62
CA ALA A 156 -18.28 -32.10 17.52
C ALA A 156 -17.76 -31.34 18.75
N ASP A 157 -16.55 -31.67 19.24
CA ASP A 157 -15.92 -31.03 20.40
C ASP A 157 -15.32 -29.65 20.09
N LEU A 158 -15.13 -29.33 18.79
CA LEU A 158 -14.60 -28.05 18.33
C LEU A 158 -15.64 -27.19 17.60
N SER A 159 -16.79 -27.78 17.30
CA SER A 159 -17.84 -27.07 16.56
C SER A 159 -18.41 -25.91 17.40
N ARG A 160 -18.72 -24.83 16.76
CA ARG A 160 -19.37 -23.65 17.35
C ARG A 160 -20.89 -23.88 17.38
N SER A 161 -21.54 -23.38 18.41
CA SER A 161 -23.00 -23.47 18.55
C SER A 161 -23.76 -22.37 17.81
N ASP A 162 -23.08 -21.26 17.51
CA ASP A 162 -23.67 -20.06 16.89
C ASP A 162 -23.57 -20.04 15.36
N ARG A 163 -22.47 -20.57 14.80
CA ARG A 163 -22.22 -20.64 13.38
C ARG A 163 -21.07 -21.60 13.05
N LYS A 164 -20.87 -21.90 11.78
CA LYS A 164 -19.70 -22.65 11.33
C LYS A 164 -18.43 -21.80 11.41
N TRP A 165 -17.31 -22.47 11.61
CA TRP A 165 -15.97 -21.87 11.42
C TRP A 165 -15.76 -21.48 9.96
N THR A 166 -15.08 -20.37 9.76
CA THR A 166 -14.68 -19.85 8.45
C THR A 166 -13.19 -19.54 8.47
N ALA A 167 -12.58 -19.32 7.32
CA ALA A 167 -11.18 -18.94 7.22
C ALA A 167 -10.86 -17.68 8.02
N SER A 168 -11.77 -16.71 8.08
CA SER A 168 -11.59 -15.48 8.86
C SER A 168 -11.52 -15.69 10.38
N ASP A 169 -11.93 -16.85 10.87
CA ASP A 169 -11.82 -17.21 12.29
C ASP A 169 -10.47 -17.83 12.67
N THR A 170 -9.61 -18.06 11.70
CA THR A 170 -8.29 -18.64 11.89
C THR A 170 -7.20 -17.59 11.79
N LEU A 171 -6.05 -17.85 12.39
CA LEU A 171 -4.84 -17.02 12.27
C LEU A 171 -3.85 -17.69 11.31
N LYS A 172 -3.44 -16.98 10.29
CA LYS A 172 -2.34 -17.36 9.41
C LYS A 172 -1.11 -16.52 9.76
N ASN A 173 0.01 -17.19 9.98
CA ASN A 173 1.30 -16.53 10.17
C ASN A 173 2.08 -16.55 8.87
N VAL A 174 2.47 -15.37 8.40
CA VAL A 174 3.39 -15.20 7.28
C VAL A 174 4.72 -14.77 7.87
N VAL A 175 5.78 -15.50 7.58
CA VAL A 175 7.13 -15.20 8.08
C VAL A 175 7.98 -14.68 6.95
N VAL A 176 8.70 -13.60 7.19
CA VAL A 176 9.63 -12.98 6.25
C VAL A 176 10.93 -12.63 6.96
N ASN A 177 12.00 -12.47 6.22
CA ASN A 177 13.23 -11.87 6.72
C ASN A 177 13.24 -10.36 6.44
N VAL A 178 13.58 -9.58 7.45
CA VAL A 178 13.79 -8.13 7.34
C VAL A 178 15.28 -7.85 7.38
N ARG A 179 15.83 -7.34 6.27
CA ARG A 179 17.22 -6.94 6.14
C ARG A 179 17.35 -5.45 6.35
N HIS A 180 18.01 -5.05 7.42
CA HIS A 180 18.28 -3.66 7.75
C HIS A 180 19.48 -3.10 6.96
N PRO A 181 19.57 -1.77 6.77
CA PRO A 181 20.70 -1.12 6.09
C PRO A 181 22.06 -1.37 6.74
N ASP A 182 22.09 -1.73 8.02
CA ASP A 182 23.30 -2.11 8.76
C ASP A 182 23.75 -3.55 8.53
N GLY A 183 22.99 -4.30 7.69
CA GLY A 183 23.24 -5.71 7.36
C GLY A 183 22.64 -6.73 8.34
N ARG A 184 22.00 -6.28 9.41
CA ARG A 184 21.28 -7.17 10.34
C ARG A 184 20.05 -7.74 9.65
N VAL A 185 19.85 -9.06 9.80
CA VAL A 185 18.66 -9.76 9.30
C VAL A 185 17.91 -10.32 10.49
N GLU A 186 16.62 -10.09 10.54
CA GLU A 186 15.77 -10.63 11.59
C GLU A 186 14.45 -11.16 11.00
N PRO A 187 13.92 -12.29 11.54
CA PRO A 187 12.64 -12.80 11.10
C PRO A 187 11.49 -11.94 11.66
N LEU A 188 10.50 -11.69 10.82
CA LEU A 188 9.26 -11.03 11.18
C LEU A 188 8.08 -11.97 10.90
N ALA A 189 7.33 -12.32 11.95
CA ALA A 189 6.09 -13.06 11.82
C ALA A 189 4.89 -12.09 11.81
N ILE A 190 4.07 -12.20 10.78
CA ILE A 190 2.91 -11.34 10.56
C ILE A 190 1.66 -12.21 10.66
N GLY A 191 0.86 -11.99 11.71
CA GLY A 191 -0.42 -12.66 11.90
C GLY A 191 -1.53 -11.95 11.13
N VAL A 192 -2.22 -12.68 10.27
CA VAL A 192 -3.41 -12.19 9.54
C VAL A 192 -4.55 -13.21 9.65
N PRO A 193 -5.83 -12.78 9.56
CA PRO A 193 -6.93 -13.71 9.40
C PRO A 193 -6.69 -14.66 8.22
N GLY A 194 -7.12 -15.94 8.36
CA GLY A 194 -6.79 -16.96 7.36
C GLY A 194 -7.37 -16.73 5.96
N ASP A 195 -8.37 -15.85 5.83
CA ASP A 195 -8.95 -15.40 4.55
C ASP A 195 -8.21 -14.19 3.94
N ARG A 196 -7.11 -13.73 4.57
CA ARG A 196 -6.35 -12.56 4.16
C ARG A 196 -4.94 -12.92 3.72
N GLU A 197 -4.39 -12.09 2.84
CA GLU A 197 -2.98 -12.12 2.45
C GLU A 197 -2.26 -10.88 2.96
N VAL A 198 -0.95 -11.00 3.16
CA VAL A 198 -0.11 -9.84 3.45
C VAL A 198 0.18 -9.12 2.13
N ASP A 199 -0.14 -7.83 2.07
CA ASP A 199 0.29 -6.97 0.97
C ASP A 199 1.78 -6.66 1.15
N MET A 200 2.62 -7.36 0.38
CA MET A 200 4.08 -7.27 0.47
C MET A 200 4.58 -5.88 0.11
N LYS A 201 4.00 -5.21 -0.87
CA LYS A 201 4.40 -3.84 -1.24
C LYS A 201 4.14 -2.84 -0.12
N ARG A 202 2.99 -2.98 0.55
CA ARG A 202 2.65 -2.17 1.71
C ARG A 202 3.58 -2.46 2.89
N LEU A 203 3.93 -3.72 3.11
CA LEU A 203 4.88 -4.13 4.13
C LEU A 203 6.26 -3.52 3.87
N GLU A 204 6.78 -3.65 2.66
CA GLU A 204 8.05 -3.05 2.23
C GLU A 204 8.06 -1.53 2.43
N ALA A 205 6.98 -0.85 2.04
CA ALA A 205 6.86 0.59 2.22
C ALA A 205 6.86 1.01 3.69
N GLN A 206 6.26 0.21 4.59
CA GLN A 206 6.24 0.49 6.02
C GLN A 206 7.57 0.19 6.72
N LEU A 207 8.33 -0.76 6.22
CA LEU A 207 9.63 -1.14 6.79
C LEU A 207 10.81 -0.39 6.17
N SER A 208 10.59 0.39 5.11
CA SER A 208 11.64 1.19 4.46
C SER A 208 12.41 2.02 5.51
N PRO A 209 13.76 2.03 5.49
CA PRO A 209 14.63 1.58 4.39
C PRO A 209 15.08 0.11 4.48
N ALA A 210 14.49 -0.71 5.33
CA ALA A 210 14.78 -2.13 5.36
C ALA A 210 14.15 -2.86 4.16
N GLU A 211 14.77 -3.96 3.73
CA GLU A 211 14.30 -4.81 2.64
C GLU A 211 13.58 -6.04 3.20
N VAL A 212 12.55 -6.50 2.51
CA VAL A 212 11.79 -7.70 2.89
C VAL A 212 12.14 -8.84 1.94
N GLU A 213 12.58 -9.95 2.50
CA GLU A 213 13.01 -11.14 1.76
C GLU A 213 12.13 -12.33 2.16
N ALA A 214 12.04 -13.32 1.28
CA ALA A 214 11.42 -14.59 1.65
C ALA A 214 12.16 -15.20 2.85
N PHE A 215 11.40 -15.81 3.75
CA PHE A 215 11.99 -16.58 4.85
C PHE A 215 12.46 -17.93 4.30
N ASP A 216 13.76 -18.15 4.31
CA ASP A 216 14.38 -19.45 3.99
C ASP A 216 14.53 -20.24 5.30
N GLU A 217 14.01 -21.49 5.31
CA GLU A 217 14.15 -22.43 6.44
C GLU A 217 15.59 -22.92 6.64
#